data_ecf4f67a0934b154c086ba4dd1736195
#
_entry.id   ecf4f67a0934b154c086ba4dd1736195
#
_cell.length_a   1.000
_cell.length_b   1.000
_cell.length_c   1.000
_cell.angle_alpha   90.00
_cell.angle_beta   90.00
_cell.angle_gamma   90.00
#
_symmetry.space_group_name_H-M   'P 1'
#
loop_
_entity.id
_entity.type
_entity.pdbx_description
1 polymer ?
#
loop_
_entity_poly.entity_id
_entity_poly.type
_entity_poly.pdbx_seq_one_letter_code
_entity_poly.pdbx_strand_id
1 'polypeptide(L)'
;MHDHRATVESVFRQESGRIIAGLIRVSRSFDLAEEAMQDAFAAAVINWQADGVPDNPAAWITATARRKLIDYVRREQTRRNNEDQILYEYESRSCTIDEEMSRPFEDDRLSLIFTCCHPAINKQAQVALTLRTLGGLTTAEIARAFLLPEPTLAQRLVRAQRKIQQARIPYQVPDAGALPERLSAVQAVLYLVFNEGYSATSGDSLLRRELCAEAIRLARTLLELMPQNPENMALLALMLLHDSRRDARSTADGRLLTLEEQDRSLWRQEQIVEGIALVERALGRRNFGPYQMQAAIAAVHAEARTAAETDWKQIAGLYVMLQRCQPSPVVSLNLAVAVAMSEGLERGLAMIDSLGAGGELDSYHLYHAARADLLRRMGRNREALESYQRGLALTTNAVELRYLRRRIAELTHPR
;
A
#
# COMPACT_ATOMS: atom_id res chain seq x y z
N MET A 1 7.63 34.75 -11.13
CA MET A 1 6.47 34.12 -11.81
C MET A 1 6.26 32.79 -11.12
N HIS A 2 5.26 32.68 -10.22
CA HIS A 2 4.95 31.40 -9.61
C HIS A 2 4.41 30.48 -10.71
N ASP A 3 4.98 29.29 -10.83
CA ASP A 3 4.53 28.30 -11.79
C ASP A 3 3.14 27.79 -11.34
N HIS A 4 2.07 28.35 -11.93
CA HIS A 4 0.69 27.98 -11.64
C HIS A 4 0.44 26.48 -11.84
N ARG A 5 1.18 25.84 -12.78
CA ARG A 5 1.09 24.39 -13.01
C ARG A 5 1.62 23.59 -11.85
N ALA A 6 2.75 23.99 -11.27
CA ALA A 6 3.30 23.34 -10.07
C ALA A 6 2.33 23.46 -8.88
N THR A 7 1.65 24.61 -8.74
CA THR A 7 0.62 24.78 -7.71
C THR A 7 -0.59 23.88 -7.97
N VAL A 8 -1.08 23.77 -9.21
CA VAL A 8 -2.18 22.87 -9.57
C VAL A 8 -1.81 21.41 -9.25
N GLU A 9 -0.60 20.98 -9.62
CA GLU A 9 -0.11 19.64 -9.33
C GLU A 9 0.00 19.36 -7.82
N SER A 10 0.51 20.32 -7.06
CA SER A 10 0.59 20.23 -5.60
C SER A 10 -0.79 20.08 -4.96
N VAL A 11 -1.75 20.92 -5.35
CA VAL A 11 -3.13 20.83 -4.84
C VAL A 11 -3.79 19.52 -5.26
N PHE A 12 -3.55 19.06 -6.48
CA PHE A 12 -4.07 17.77 -6.92
C PHE A 12 -3.57 16.63 -6.03
N ARG A 13 -2.26 16.55 -5.79
CA ARG A 13 -1.66 15.52 -4.93
C ARG A 13 -2.17 15.55 -3.49
N GLN A 14 -2.41 16.73 -2.94
CA GLN A 14 -2.81 16.88 -1.54
C GLN A 14 -4.32 16.75 -1.31
N GLU A 15 -5.14 17.29 -2.20
CA GLU A 15 -6.56 17.52 -1.96
C GLU A 15 -7.49 16.66 -2.84
N SER A 16 -7.01 16.03 -3.92
CA SER A 16 -7.87 15.28 -4.84
C SER A 16 -8.70 14.20 -4.14
N GLY A 17 -8.08 13.46 -3.21
CA GLY A 17 -8.78 12.43 -2.43
C GLY A 17 -9.90 12.97 -1.54
N ARG A 18 -9.72 14.18 -0.98
CA ARG A 18 -10.75 14.85 -0.17
C ARG A 18 -11.88 15.40 -1.04
N ILE A 19 -11.51 16.04 -2.14
CA ILE A 19 -12.47 16.64 -3.08
C ILE A 19 -13.36 15.55 -3.68
N ILE A 20 -12.76 14.47 -4.22
CA ILE A 20 -13.53 13.39 -4.84
C ILE A 20 -14.41 12.66 -3.83
N ALA A 21 -13.94 12.47 -2.60
CA ALA A 21 -14.75 11.86 -1.54
C ALA A 21 -16.04 12.63 -1.29
N GLY A 22 -15.94 13.95 -1.15
CA GLY A 22 -17.12 14.80 -0.96
C GLY A 22 -18.04 14.83 -2.18
N LEU A 23 -17.48 14.82 -3.40
CA LEU A 23 -18.29 14.77 -4.63
C LEU A 23 -19.05 13.43 -4.77
N ILE A 24 -18.39 12.29 -4.46
CA ILE A 24 -19.03 10.96 -4.48
C ILE A 24 -20.13 10.86 -3.41
N ARG A 25 -19.91 11.42 -2.22
CA ARG A 25 -20.95 11.46 -1.17
C ARG A 25 -22.26 12.05 -1.68
N VAL A 26 -22.17 13.15 -2.39
CA VAL A 26 -23.32 13.89 -2.90
C VAL A 26 -23.91 13.23 -4.14
N SER A 27 -23.07 12.93 -5.16
CA SER A 27 -23.55 12.40 -6.45
C SER A 27 -23.93 10.93 -6.41
N ARG A 28 -23.37 10.16 -5.45
CA ARG A 28 -23.42 8.69 -5.44
C ARG A 28 -22.90 8.05 -6.73
N SER A 29 -22.08 8.79 -7.48
CA SER A 29 -21.49 8.38 -8.76
C SER A 29 -20.00 8.70 -8.81
N PHE A 30 -19.18 7.68 -9.05
CA PHE A 30 -17.75 7.84 -9.26
C PHE A 30 -17.46 8.61 -10.55
N ASP A 31 -18.19 8.28 -11.63
CA ASP A 31 -17.97 8.87 -12.95
C ASP A 31 -18.24 10.37 -12.94
N LEU A 32 -19.40 10.80 -12.42
CA LEU A 32 -19.75 12.23 -12.31
C LEU A 32 -18.79 13.00 -11.39
N ALA A 33 -18.36 12.38 -10.30
CA ALA A 33 -17.41 12.99 -9.38
C ALA A 33 -16.02 13.16 -10.01
N GLU A 34 -15.53 12.16 -10.73
CA GLU A 34 -14.26 12.22 -11.45
C GLU A 34 -14.30 13.28 -12.55
N GLU A 35 -15.37 13.32 -13.36
CA GLU A 35 -15.55 14.31 -14.43
C GLU A 35 -15.58 15.74 -13.87
N ALA A 36 -16.38 15.98 -12.83
CA ALA A 36 -16.46 17.29 -12.19
C ALA A 36 -15.13 17.74 -11.59
N MET A 37 -14.37 16.82 -11.00
CA MET A 37 -13.04 17.10 -10.45
C MET A 37 -12.04 17.41 -11.56
N GLN A 38 -11.98 16.61 -12.62
CA GLN A 38 -11.09 16.84 -13.76
C GLN A 38 -11.34 18.18 -14.42
N ASP A 39 -12.60 18.54 -14.64
CA ASP A 39 -12.96 19.84 -15.20
C ASP A 39 -12.60 21.02 -14.30
N ALA A 40 -12.66 20.84 -12.97
CA ALA A 40 -12.25 21.89 -12.04
C ALA A 40 -10.74 22.11 -12.08
N PHE A 41 -9.93 21.04 -12.17
CA PHE A 41 -8.48 21.16 -12.31
C PHE A 41 -8.09 21.72 -13.69
N ALA A 42 -8.78 21.33 -14.77
CA ALA A 42 -8.58 21.90 -16.10
C ALA A 42 -8.89 23.41 -16.12
N ALA A 43 -9.98 23.82 -15.46
CA ALA A 43 -10.32 25.24 -15.32
C ALA A 43 -9.26 26.00 -14.50
N ALA A 44 -8.67 25.39 -13.46
CA ALA A 44 -7.58 26.01 -12.70
C ALA A 44 -6.34 26.26 -13.57
N VAL A 45 -5.95 25.30 -14.40
CA VAL A 45 -4.82 25.46 -15.34
C VAL A 45 -5.02 26.66 -16.27
N ILE A 46 -6.25 26.86 -16.77
CA ILE A 46 -6.57 27.93 -17.71
C ILE A 46 -6.68 29.28 -16.98
N ASN A 47 -7.52 29.35 -15.94
CA ASN A 47 -7.85 30.62 -15.29
C ASN A 47 -6.68 31.17 -14.47
N TRP A 48 -5.91 30.33 -13.78
CA TRP A 48 -4.77 30.79 -12.98
C TRP A 48 -3.59 31.29 -13.83
N GLN A 49 -3.56 30.91 -15.11
CA GLN A 49 -2.61 31.47 -16.06
C GLN A 49 -2.94 32.94 -16.36
N ALA A 50 -4.24 33.28 -16.43
CA ALA A 50 -4.70 34.62 -16.78
C ALA A 50 -4.86 35.52 -15.53
N ASP A 51 -5.50 34.99 -14.48
CA ASP A 51 -5.95 35.77 -13.32
C ASP A 51 -5.01 35.64 -12.10
N GLY A 52 -4.01 34.76 -12.18
CA GLY A 52 -3.14 34.41 -11.06
C GLY A 52 -3.72 33.32 -10.16
N VAL A 53 -2.85 32.76 -9.30
CA VAL A 53 -3.24 31.73 -8.32
C VAL A 53 -4.01 32.41 -7.18
N PRO A 54 -5.21 31.92 -6.80
CA PRO A 54 -5.98 32.50 -5.69
C PRO A 54 -5.29 32.24 -4.34
N ASP A 55 -5.64 33.02 -3.31
CA ASP A 55 -5.09 32.90 -1.95
C ASP A 55 -5.35 31.50 -1.35
N ASN A 56 -6.48 30.88 -1.68
CA ASN A 56 -6.81 29.51 -1.28
C ASN A 56 -7.13 28.66 -2.50
N PRO A 57 -6.08 28.06 -3.14
CA PRO A 57 -6.25 27.24 -4.34
C PRO A 57 -7.16 26.03 -4.15
N ALA A 58 -7.06 25.36 -3.02
CA ALA A 58 -7.85 24.16 -2.70
C ALA A 58 -9.35 24.49 -2.58
N ALA A 59 -9.69 25.60 -1.92
CA ALA A 59 -11.07 26.05 -1.80
C ALA A 59 -11.66 26.44 -3.17
N TRP A 60 -10.88 27.11 -4.03
CA TRP A 60 -11.30 27.48 -5.38
C TRP A 60 -11.63 26.24 -6.24
N ILE A 61 -10.74 25.22 -6.24
CA ILE A 61 -10.95 23.96 -6.98
C ILE A 61 -12.18 23.24 -6.43
N THR A 62 -12.31 23.14 -5.09
CA THR A 62 -13.47 22.51 -4.46
C THR A 62 -14.78 23.16 -4.87
N ALA A 63 -14.85 24.51 -4.82
CA ALA A 63 -16.03 25.26 -5.22
C ALA A 63 -16.34 25.10 -6.72
N THR A 64 -15.31 25.04 -7.55
CA THR A 64 -15.46 24.85 -8.99
C THR A 64 -15.96 23.44 -9.30
N ALA A 65 -15.39 22.41 -8.68
CA ALA A 65 -15.82 21.02 -8.83
C ALA A 65 -17.28 20.82 -8.40
N ARG A 66 -17.68 21.45 -7.28
CA ARG A 66 -19.09 21.45 -6.83
C ARG A 66 -20.04 22.03 -7.89
N ARG A 67 -19.71 23.21 -8.43
CA ARG A 67 -20.54 23.84 -9.49
C ARG A 67 -20.66 22.95 -10.70
N LYS A 68 -19.55 22.34 -11.13
CA LYS A 68 -19.54 21.39 -12.25
C LYS A 68 -20.42 20.17 -11.97
N LEU A 69 -20.33 19.60 -10.77
CA LEU A 69 -21.15 18.45 -10.39
C LEU A 69 -22.64 18.79 -10.44
N ILE A 70 -23.07 19.94 -9.93
CA ILE A 70 -24.47 20.41 -10.00
C ILE A 70 -24.91 20.48 -11.46
N ASP A 71 -24.09 21.08 -12.33
CA ASP A 71 -24.41 21.21 -13.76
C ASP A 71 -24.55 19.82 -14.43
N TYR A 72 -23.68 18.86 -14.10
CA TYR A 72 -23.80 17.50 -14.63
C TYR A 72 -25.04 16.78 -14.13
N VAL A 73 -25.32 16.84 -12.84
CA VAL A 73 -26.53 16.22 -12.29
C VAL A 73 -27.79 16.81 -12.92
N ARG A 74 -27.87 18.14 -13.08
CA ARG A 74 -29.00 18.79 -13.75
C ARG A 74 -29.16 18.38 -15.22
N ARG A 75 -28.05 18.28 -15.96
CA ARG A 75 -28.08 17.80 -17.36
C ARG A 75 -28.53 16.35 -17.46
N GLU A 76 -28.03 15.49 -16.59
CA GLU A 76 -28.41 14.07 -16.59
C GLU A 76 -29.89 13.90 -16.21
N GLN A 77 -30.40 14.71 -15.28
CA GLN A 77 -31.82 14.77 -14.94
C GLN A 77 -32.69 15.21 -16.14
N THR A 78 -32.28 16.27 -16.84
CA THR A 78 -33.02 16.76 -18.02
C THR A 78 -33.03 15.71 -19.13
N ARG A 79 -31.93 14.98 -19.32
CA ARG A 79 -31.82 13.90 -20.31
C ARG A 79 -32.74 12.73 -19.98
N ARG A 80 -32.83 12.33 -18.70
CA ARG A 80 -33.72 11.24 -18.24
C ARG A 80 -35.18 11.62 -18.25
N ASN A 81 -35.49 12.86 -17.97
CA ASN A 81 -36.88 13.36 -18.03
C ASN A 81 -37.45 13.38 -19.47
N ASN A 82 -36.60 13.37 -20.47
CA ASN A 82 -37.02 13.21 -21.87
C ASN A 82 -37.27 11.73 -22.29
N GLU A 83 -36.98 10.76 -21.41
CA GLU A 83 -37.07 9.30 -21.68
C GLU A 83 -38.12 8.56 -20.84
N ASP A 84 -39.13 9.20 -20.22
CA ASP A 84 -40.29 8.64 -19.47
C ASP A 84 -40.29 8.79 -17.94
N GLN A 85 -41.39 9.54 -17.54
CA GLN A 85 -42.26 9.34 -16.38
C GLN A 85 -41.69 8.69 -15.09
N ILE A 86 -40.97 9.42 -14.25
CA ILE A 86 -41.00 9.25 -12.78
C ILE A 86 -40.66 10.63 -12.14
N LEU A 87 -41.66 11.53 -12.13
CA LEU A 87 -41.48 12.94 -11.72
C LEU A 87 -41.32 13.14 -10.19
N TYR A 88 -41.76 12.23 -9.34
CA TYR A 88 -41.91 12.49 -7.90
C TYR A 88 -40.70 12.15 -7.03
N GLU A 89 -39.88 11.17 -7.41
CA GLU A 89 -38.68 10.83 -6.64
C GLU A 89 -37.45 11.72 -6.97
N TYR A 90 -37.48 12.44 -8.09
CA TYR A 90 -36.36 13.23 -8.58
C TYR A 90 -36.33 14.68 -8.11
N GLU A 91 -37.49 15.31 -7.92
CA GLU A 91 -37.56 16.67 -7.37
C GLU A 91 -37.05 16.73 -5.92
N SER A 92 -37.37 15.70 -5.11
CA SER A 92 -36.84 15.59 -3.76
C SER A 92 -35.33 15.37 -3.71
N ARG A 93 -34.75 14.67 -4.68
CA ARG A 93 -33.31 14.45 -4.78
C ARG A 93 -32.53 15.71 -5.21
N SER A 94 -33.07 16.51 -6.11
CA SER A 94 -32.43 17.76 -6.55
C SER A 94 -32.31 18.76 -5.41
N CYS A 95 -33.38 18.92 -4.63
CA CYS A 95 -33.41 19.79 -3.45
C CYS A 95 -32.40 19.30 -2.37
N THR A 96 -32.32 17.98 -2.16
CA THR A 96 -31.39 17.38 -1.20
C THR A 96 -29.92 17.55 -1.63
N ILE A 97 -29.63 17.50 -2.93
CA ILE A 97 -28.27 17.71 -3.46
C ILE A 97 -27.83 19.16 -3.25
N ASP A 98 -28.68 20.13 -3.55
CA ASP A 98 -28.36 21.55 -3.35
C ASP A 98 -28.16 21.88 -1.85
N GLU A 99 -28.94 21.29 -0.95
CA GLU A 99 -28.77 21.42 0.50
C GLU A 99 -27.53 20.74 1.02
N GLU A 100 -27.22 19.51 0.58
CA GLU A 100 -26.00 18.79 0.95
C GLU A 100 -24.74 19.48 0.40
N MET A 101 -24.84 20.08 -0.80
CA MET A 101 -23.76 20.85 -1.40
C MET A 101 -23.50 22.18 -0.70
N SER A 102 -24.49 22.74 -0.02
CA SER A 102 -24.34 23.98 0.76
C SER A 102 -23.58 23.77 2.07
N ARG A 103 -23.48 22.53 2.55
CA ARG A 103 -22.71 22.19 3.76
C ARG A 103 -21.21 22.16 3.47
N PRO A 104 -20.35 22.54 4.43
CA PRO A 104 -18.91 22.32 4.31
C PRO A 104 -18.63 20.84 4.03
N PHE A 105 -17.64 20.52 3.19
CA PHE A 105 -17.20 19.16 3.05
C PHE A 105 -16.57 18.71 4.37
N GLU A 106 -17.25 17.80 5.06
CA GLU A 106 -16.60 16.97 6.07
C GLU A 106 -15.52 16.11 5.38
N ASP A 107 -14.62 15.55 6.17
CA ASP A 107 -13.59 14.69 5.61
C ASP A 107 -14.16 13.29 5.31
N ASP A 108 -14.73 13.14 4.11
CA ASP A 108 -15.35 11.91 3.65
C ASP A 108 -14.35 10.84 3.18
N ARG A 109 -13.03 11.10 3.30
CA ARG A 109 -11.98 10.16 2.84
C ARG A 109 -12.12 8.79 3.50
N LEU A 110 -12.49 8.75 4.78
CA LEU A 110 -12.65 7.48 5.48
C LEU A 110 -13.80 6.64 4.88
N SER A 111 -14.95 7.26 4.60
CA SER A 111 -16.07 6.60 3.92
C SER A 111 -15.68 6.08 2.54
N LEU A 112 -14.89 6.86 1.78
CA LEU A 112 -14.38 6.46 0.48
C LEU A 112 -13.41 5.27 0.60
N ILE A 113 -12.48 5.29 1.56
CA ILE A 113 -11.56 4.19 1.84
C ILE A 113 -12.32 2.89 2.09
N PHE A 114 -13.30 2.91 3.00
CA PHE A 114 -14.10 1.73 3.30
C PHE A 114 -14.95 1.25 2.13
N THR A 115 -15.40 2.15 1.28
CA THR A 115 -16.13 1.81 0.05
C THR A 115 -15.22 1.13 -0.97
N CYS A 116 -14.03 1.70 -1.24
CA CYS A 116 -13.04 1.12 -2.17
C CYS A 116 -12.53 -0.26 -1.72
N CYS A 117 -12.38 -0.45 -0.40
CA CYS A 117 -11.87 -1.69 0.20
C CYS A 117 -12.99 -2.64 0.64
N HIS A 118 -14.21 -2.53 0.06
CA HIS A 118 -15.31 -3.40 0.45
C HIS A 118 -15.08 -4.87 0.06
N PRO A 119 -15.37 -5.87 0.94
CA PRO A 119 -15.12 -7.29 0.69
C PRO A 119 -15.81 -7.86 -0.56
N ALA A 120 -16.93 -7.26 -0.99
CA ALA A 120 -17.61 -7.64 -2.22
C ALA A 120 -16.80 -7.34 -3.51
N ILE A 121 -15.72 -6.58 -3.41
CA ILE A 121 -14.80 -6.23 -4.49
C ILE A 121 -13.57 -7.11 -4.33
N ASN A 122 -13.06 -7.70 -5.43
CA ASN A 122 -11.83 -8.49 -5.35
C ASN A 122 -10.61 -7.61 -4.99
N LYS A 123 -9.61 -8.19 -4.32
CA LYS A 123 -8.43 -7.45 -3.80
C LYS A 123 -7.69 -6.62 -4.86
N GLN A 124 -7.51 -7.15 -6.06
CA GLN A 124 -6.83 -6.43 -7.13
C GLN A 124 -7.61 -5.18 -7.59
N ALA A 125 -8.95 -5.28 -7.61
CA ALA A 125 -9.81 -4.15 -7.93
C ALA A 125 -9.89 -3.15 -6.76
N GLN A 126 -9.85 -3.60 -5.51
CA GLN A 126 -9.74 -2.72 -4.32
C GLN A 126 -8.47 -1.87 -4.40
N VAL A 127 -7.31 -2.49 -4.68
CA VAL A 127 -6.03 -1.80 -4.84
C VAL A 127 -6.10 -0.77 -5.97
N ALA A 128 -6.57 -1.18 -7.16
CA ALA A 128 -6.66 -0.29 -8.31
C ALA A 128 -7.60 0.90 -8.06
N LEU A 129 -8.75 0.64 -7.45
CA LEU A 129 -9.74 1.67 -7.12
C LEU A 129 -9.19 2.65 -6.07
N THR A 130 -8.54 2.15 -5.01
CA THR A 130 -7.93 2.98 -3.98
C THR A 130 -6.86 3.89 -4.55
N LEU A 131 -5.96 3.37 -5.40
CA LEU A 131 -4.93 4.17 -6.06
C LEU A 131 -5.54 5.21 -7.00
N ARG A 132 -6.59 4.86 -7.74
CA ARG A 132 -7.26 5.77 -8.65
C ARG A 132 -7.95 6.92 -7.92
N THR A 133 -8.76 6.60 -6.90
CA THR A 133 -9.65 7.58 -6.26
C THR A 133 -8.97 8.36 -5.14
N LEU A 134 -8.18 7.70 -4.31
CA LEU A 134 -7.52 8.32 -3.15
C LEU A 134 -6.08 8.71 -3.46
N GLY A 135 -5.39 7.91 -4.28
CA GLY A 135 -4.02 8.13 -4.70
C GLY A 135 -3.88 9.16 -5.82
N GLY A 136 -4.95 9.43 -6.56
CA GLY A 136 -4.90 10.34 -7.69
C GLY A 136 -4.08 9.82 -8.89
N LEU A 137 -3.69 8.53 -8.89
CA LEU A 137 -2.95 7.95 -10.01
C LEU A 137 -3.85 7.77 -11.23
N THR A 138 -3.28 7.99 -12.40
CA THR A 138 -3.96 7.72 -13.66
C THR A 138 -4.08 6.21 -13.94
N THR A 139 -5.05 5.82 -14.77
CA THR A 139 -5.19 4.41 -15.19
C THR A 139 -3.91 3.89 -15.85
N ALA A 140 -3.22 4.71 -16.65
CA ALA A 140 -1.96 4.37 -17.29
C ALA A 140 -0.83 4.13 -16.27
N GLU A 141 -0.72 4.96 -15.24
CA GLU A 141 0.29 4.80 -14.17
C GLU A 141 0.05 3.52 -13.38
N ILE A 142 -1.20 3.26 -12.97
CA ILE A 142 -1.56 2.03 -12.26
C ILE A 142 -1.31 0.80 -13.15
N ALA A 143 -1.69 0.83 -14.42
CA ALA A 143 -1.48 -0.27 -15.35
C ALA A 143 0.02 -0.59 -15.52
N ARG A 144 0.86 0.43 -15.69
CA ARG A 144 2.32 0.27 -15.73
C ARG A 144 2.87 -0.31 -14.43
N ALA A 145 2.39 0.19 -13.28
CA ALA A 145 2.83 -0.29 -11.97
C ALA A 145 2.55 -1.79 -11.77
N PHE A 146 1.42 -2.27 -12.25
CA PHE A 146 1.00 -3.69 -12.12
C PHE A 146 1.35 -4.54 -13.35
N LEU A 147 2.10 -4.00 -14.30
CA LEU A 147 2.47 -4.67 -15.56
C LEU A 147 1.26 -5.24 -16.31
N LEU A 148 0.17 -4.46 -16.34
CA LEU A 148 -1.07 -4.81 -17.02
C LEU A 148 -1.30 -3.92 -18.26
N PRO A 149 -1.97 -4.42 -19.30
CA PRO A 149 -2.47 -3.56 -20.36
C PRO A 149 -3.47 -2.53 -19.79
N GLU A 150 -3.36 -1.27 -20.20
CA GLU A 150 -4.23 -0.20 -19.73
C GLU A 150 -5.74 -0.49 -19.96
N PRO A 151 -6.18 -1.03 -21.13
CA PRO A 151 -7.58 -1.40 -21.33
C PRO A 151 -8.08 -2.45 -20.32
N THR A 152 -7.22 -3.39 -19.92
CA THR A 152 -7.55 -4.42 -18.91
C THR A 152 -7.79 -3.78 -17.54
N LEU A 153 -6.96 -2.83 -17.16
CA LEU A 153 -7.13 -2.10 -15.90
C LEU A 153 -8.38 -1.21 -15.95
N ALA A 154 -8.60 -0.48 -17.05
CA ALA A 154 -9.79 0.35 -17.21
C ALA A 154 -11.08 -0.48 -17.05
N GLN A 155 -11.17 -1.64 -17.72
CA GLN A 155 -12.31 -2.55 -17.55
C GLN A 155 -12.46 -3.04 -16.10
N ARG A 156 -11.35 -3.29 -15.39
CA ARG A 156 -11.37 -3.71 -13.98
C ARG A 156 -11.96 -2.61 -13.10
N LEU A 157 -11.56 -1.35 -13.29
CA LEU A 157 -12.08 -0.19 -12.58
C LEU A 157 -13.59 -0.01 -12.82
N VAL A 158 -14.02 -0.04 -14.09
CA VAL A 158 -15.44 0.05 -14.47
C VAL A 158 -16.26 -1.07 -13.81
N ARG A 159 -15.76 -2.31 -13.82
CA ARG A 159 -16.46 -3.43 -13.15
C ARG A 159 -16.55 -3.23 -11.63
N ALA A 160 -15.50 -2.71 -11.01
CA ALA A 160 -15.49 -2.41 -9.57
C ALA A 160 -16.53 -1.34 -9.22
N GLN A 161 -16.57 -0.24 -9.96
CA GLN A 161 -17.54 0.85 -9.78
C GLN A 161 -18.98 0.35 -10.00
N ARG A 162 -19.23 -0.42 -11.08
CA ARG A 162 -20.54 -1.07 -11.31
C ARG A 162 -20.92 -2.00 -10.16
N LYS A 163 -19.95 -2.77 -9.62
CA LYS A 163 -20.22 -3.66 -8.47
C LYS A 163 -20.63 -2.87 -7.23
N ILE A 164 -20.02 -1.72 -6.97
CA ILE A 164 -20.41 -0.82 -5.88
C ILE A 164 -21.88 -0.39 -6.04
N GLN A 165 -22.27 0.04 -7.23
CA GLN A 165 -23.64 0.47 -7.52
C GLN A 165 -24.65 -0.69 -7.42
N GLN A 166 -24.37 -1.82 -8.08
CA GLN A 166 -25.28 -2.99 -8.13
C GLN A 166 -25.48 -3.65 -6.76
N ALA A 167 -24.38 -3.78 -6.00
CA ALA A 167 -24.43 -4.36 -4.66
C ALA A 167 -24.90 -3.35 -3.59
N ARG A 168 -25.23 -2.11 -3.99
CA ARG A 168 -25.63 -1.00 -3.10
C ARG A 168 -24.68 -0.84 -1.92
N ILE A 169 -23.38 -0.92 -2.19
CA ILE A 169 -22.35 -0.77 -1.15
C ILE A 169 -22.52 0.62 -0.51
N PRO A 170 -22.72 0.68 0.82
CA PRO A 170 -22.97 1.95 1.47
C PRO A 170 -21.72 2.84 1.46
N TYR A 171 -21.92 4.12 1.19
CA TYR A 171 -20.87 5.14 1.27
C TYR A 171 -20.83 5.70 2.70
N GLN A 172 -20.23 4.93 3.61
CA GLN A 172 -20.14 5.27 5.03
C GLN A 172 -19.03 4.50 5.72
N VAL A 173 -18.62 5.01 6.88
CA VAL A 173 -17.78 4.25 7.81
C VAL A 173 -18.63 3.10 8.38
N PRO A 174 -18.10 1.87 8.45
CA PRO A 174 -18.80 0.74 9.05
C PRO A 174 -19.19 1.02 10.51
N ASP A 175 -20.23 0.36 10.97
CA ASP A 175 -20.60 0.37 12.39
C ASP A 175 -19.52 -0.29 13.26
N ALA A 176 -19.60 -0.10 14.57
CA ALA A 176 -18.60 -0.59 15.52
C ALA A 176 -18.40 -2.11 15.47
N GLY A 177 -19.43 -2.89 15.10
CA GLY A 177 -19.35 -4.34 15.01
C GLY A 177 -18.57 -4.82 13.77
N ALA A 178 -18.80 -4.18 12.63
CA ALA A 178 -18.13 -4.52 11.37
C ALA A 178 -16.76 -3.82 11.20
N LEU A 179 -16.51 -2.75 11.95
CA LEU A 179 -15.33 -1.91 11.80
C LEU A 179 -14.00 -2.67 11.89
N PRO A 180 -13.75 -3.59 12.84
CA PRO A 180 -12.46 -4.28 12.97
C PRO A 180 -12.11 -5.09 11.71
N GLU A 181 -13.04 -5.88 11.19
CA GLU A 181 -12.83 -6.69 9.97
C GLU A 181 -12.61 -5.80 8.75
N ARG A 182 -13.43 -4.77 8.61
CA ARG A 182 -13.36 -3.84 7.48
C ARG A 182 -12.05 -3.03 7.51
N LEU A 183 -11.60 -2.61 8.69
CA LEU A 183 -10.34 -1.91 8.86
C LEU A 183 -9.14 -2.82 8.52
N SER A 184 -9.18 -4.09 8.94
CA SER A 184 -8.17 -5.07 8.57
C SER A 184 -8.05 -5.23 7.03
N ALA A 185 -9.19 -5.22 6.32
CA ALA A 185 -9.18 -5.24 4.85
C ALA A 185 -8.54 -3.99 4.25
N VAL A 186 -8.83 -2.81 4.79
CA VAL A 186 -8.19 -1.54 4.38
C VAL A 186 -6.68 -1.59 4.59
N GLN A 187 -6.23 -1.97 5.78
CA GLN A 187 -4.82 -2.09 6.11
C GLN A 187 -4.09 -3.06 5.16
N ALA A 188 -4.72 -4.20 4.85
CA ALA A 188 -4.17 -5.16 3.90
C ALA A 188 -4.04 -4.58 2.48
N VAL A 189 -5.00 -3.79 2.01
CA VAL A 189 -4.93 -3.12 0.70
C VAL A 189 -3.79 -2.11 0.66
N LEU A 190 -3.65 -1.26 1.69
CA LEU A 190 -2.56 -0.28 1.76
C LEU A 190 -1.19 -0.96 1.80
N TYR A 191 -1.08 -2.06 2.55
CA TYR A 191 0.16 -2.84 2.61
C TYR A 191 0.49 -3.53 1.28
N LEU A 192 -0.52 -4.00 0.54
CA LEU A 192 -0.34 -4.54 -0.81
C LEU A 192 0.18 -3.49 -1.79
N VAL A 193 -0.35 -2.25 -1.73
CA VAL A 193 0.17 -1.13 -2.54
C VAL A 193 1.63 -0.86 -2.21
N PHE A 194 1.98 -0.83 -0.93
CA PHE A 194 3.36 -0.63 -0.49
C PHE A 194 4.28 -1.74 -0.99
N ASN A 195 3.88 -3.00 -0.81
CA ASN A 195 4.69 -4.15 -1.22
C ASN A 195 4.91 -4.20 -2.73
N GLU A 196 3.92 -3.80 -3.54
CA GLU A 196 4.09 -3.70 -4.99
C GLU A 196 5.18 -2.68 -5.35
N GLY A 197 5.24 -1.56 -4.64
CA GLY A 197 6.31 -0.59 -4.80
C GLY A 197 7.66 -1.05 -4.26
N TYR A 198 7.64 -1.74 -3.12
CA TYR A 198 8.83 -2.14 -2.38
C TYR A 198 9.53 -3.38 -2.93
N SER A 199 8.76 -4.39 -3.35
CA SER A 199 9.28 -5.67 -3.90
C SER A 199 9.68 -5.57 -5.36
N ALA A 200 9.69 -4.38 -5.90
CA ALA A 200 9.93 -4.08 -7.30
C ALA A 200 11.21 -4.70 -7.84
N THR A 201 11.02 -5.58 -8.75
CA THR A 201 12.02 -6.47 -9.29
C THR A 201 12.20 -6.36 -10.80
N SER A 202 11.30 -5.64 -11.45
CA SER A 202 11.35 -5.29 -12.87
C SER A 202 10.50 -4.06 -13.15
N GLY A 203 10.88 -3.21 -14.10
CA GLY A 203 10.16 -2.00 -14.50
C GLY A 203 10.81 -0.69 -14.06
N ASP A 204 10.13 0.43 -14.31
CA ASP A 204 10.62 1.77 -14.01
C ASP A 204 10.75 1.97 -12.50
N SER A 205 11.98 2.12 -12.03
CA SER A 205 12.30 2.27 -10.60
C SER A 205 11.69 3.53 -9.99
N LEU A 206 11.40 4.57 -10.79
CA LEU A 206 10.77 5.82 -10.34
C LEU A 206 9.29 5.58 -9.99
N LEU A 207 8.54 4.93 -10.87
CA LEU A 207 7.11 4.67 -10.67
C LEU A 207 6.85 3.85 -9.40
N ARG A 208 7.75 2.95 -9.06
CA ARG A 208 7.63 2.09 -7.89
C ARG A 208 8.00 2.79 -6.58
N ARG A 209 8.93 3.76 -6.62
CA ARG A 209 9.15 4.69 -5.51
C ARG A 209 7.91 5.53 -5.22
N GLU A 210 7.20 5.95 -6.25
CA GLU A 210 5.93 6.68 -6.14
C GLU A 210 4.84 5.85 -5.46
N LEU A 211 4.74 4.54 -5.75
CA LEU A 211 3.80 3.65 -5.06
C LEU A 211 4.09 3.53 -3.56
N CYS A 212 5.36 3.38 -3.16
CA CYS A 212 5.72 3.38 -1.74
C CYS A 212 5.35 4.70 -1.06
N ALA A 213 5.70 5.82 -1.70
CA ALA A 213 5.38 7.15 -1.17
C ALA A 213 3.86 7.35 -1.05
N GLU A 214 3.09 6.89 -2.04
CA GLU A 214 1.64 6.98 -2.03
C GLU A 214 1.02 6.08 -0.95
N ALA A 215 1.50 4.85 -0.77
CA ALA A 215 1.05 3.97 0.29
C ALA A 215 1.31 4.57 1.69
N ILE A 216 2.48 5.18 1.89
CA ILE A 216 2.83 5.88 3.14
C ILE A 216 1.89 7.08 3.34
N ARG A 217 1.62 7.86 2.29
CA ARG A 217 0.68 8.99 2.35
C ARG A 217 -0.72 8.54 2.74
N LEU A 218 -1.23 7.49 2.14
CA LEU A 218 -2.55 6.91 2.46
C LEU A 218 -2.60 6.33 3.88
N ALA A 219 -1.51 5.69 4.34
CA ALA A 219 -1.41 5.20 5.71
C ALA A 219 -1.39 6.35 6.73
N ARG A 220 -0.73 7.49 6.42
CA ARG A 220 -0.80 8.72 7.23
C ARG A 220 -2.22 9.26 7.30
N THR A 221 -2.91 9.35 6.15
CA THR A 221 -4.32 9.77 6.09
C THR A 221 -5.20 8.86 6.96
N LEU A 222 -5.02 7.54 6.88
CA LEU A 222 -5.78 6.61 7.72
C LEU A 222 -5.49 6.81 9.21
N LEU A 223 -4.23 7.08 9.57
CA LEU A 223 -3.84 7.38 10.95
C LEU A 223 -4.41 8.73 11.43
N GLU A 224 -4.41 9.77 10.60
CA GLU A 224 -5.04 11.06 10.90
C GLU A 224 -6.54 10.92 11.19
N LEU A 225 -7.24 10.11 10.40
CA LEU A 225 -8.68 9.87 10.54
C LEU A 225 -9.02 8.92 11.70
N MET A 226 -8.07 8.04 12.10
CA MET A 226 -8.23 7.08 13.19
C MET A 226 -7.00 7.07 14.10
N PRO A 227 -6.69 8.18 14.81
CA PRO A 227 -5.40 8.42 15.48
C PRO A 227 -5.14 7.53 16.70
N GLN A 228 -6.17 6.82 17.18
CA GLN A 228 -6.06 5.96 18.37
C GLN A 228 -5.88 4.47 18.01
N ASN A 229 -5.93 4.12 16.71
CA ASN A 229 -5.83 2.72 16.30
C ASN A 229 -4.35 2.27 16.26
N PRO A 230 -3.94 1.28 17.07
CA PRO A 230 -2.54 0.84 17.17
C PRO A 230 -2.05 0.13 15.90
N GLU A 231 -2.92 -0.60 15.18
CA GLU A 231 -2.55 -1.26 13.94
C GLU A 231 -2.33 -0.26 12.80
N ASN A 232 -3.03 0.88 12.78
CA ASN A 232 -2.76 1.96 11.82
C ASN A 232 -1.40 2.63 12.09
N MET A 233 -1.06 2.87 13.38
CA MET A 233 0.27 3.37 13.77
C MET A 233 1.35 2.41 13.32
N ALA A 234 1.16 1.13 13.59
CA ALA A 234 2.11 0.07 13.28
C ALA A 234 2.27 -0.16 11.77
N LEU A 235 1.18 -0.10 11.00
CA LEU A 235 1.24 -0.20 9.54
C LEU A 235 2.07 0.93 8.94
N LEU A 236 1.85 2.17 9.38
CA LEU A 236 2.65 3.31 8.93
C LEU A 236 4.12 3.14 9.35
N ALA A 237 4.39 2.74 10.60
CA ALA A 237 5.72 2.47 11.09
C ALA A 237 6.45 1.42 10.26
N LEU A 238 5.78 0.30 9.96
CA LEU A 238 6.31 -0.78 9.14
C LEU A 238 6.73 -0.29 7.74
N MET A 239 5.87 0.52 7.11
CA MET A 239 6.17 1.09 5.80
C MET A 239 7.37 2.05 5.86
N LEU A 240 7.43 2.93 6.88
CA LEU A 240 8.53 3.89 7.05
C LEU A 240 9.86 3.17 7.30
N LEU A 241 9.88 2.19 8.19
CA LEU A 241 11.07 1.40 8.52
C LEU A 241 11.58 0.58 7.34
N HIS A 242 10.68 0.03 6.53
CA HIS A 242 11.08 -0.64 5.28
C HIS A 242 11.58 0.35 4.24
N ASP A 243 10.89 1.47 4.07
CA ASP A 243 11.23 2.49 3.08
C ASP A 243 12.55 3.22 3.41
N SER A 244 12.89 3.34 4.70
CA SER A 244 14.12 3.99 5.16
C SER A 244 15.39 3.41 4.53
N ARG A 245 15.39 2.11 4.24
CA ARG A 245 16.55 1.39 3.69
C ARG A 245 16.52 1.20 2.17
N ARG A 246 15.59 1.87 1.46
CA ARG A 246 15.42 1.68 0.01
C ARG A 246 16.68 1.92 -0.80
N ASP A 247 17.45 2.95 -0.44
CA ASP A 247 18.66 3.35 -1.18
C ASP A 247 19.86 2.41 -0.92
N ALA A 248 19.83 1.63 0.17
CA ALA A 248 20.82 0.64 0.52
C ALA A 248 20.50 -0.79 0.01
N ARG A 249 19.34 -1.03 -0.59
CA ARG A 249 18.90 -2.38 -1.00
C ARG A 249 19.57 -2.90 -2.27
N SER A 250 20.08 -2.02 -3.10
CA SER A 250 20.71 -2.39 -4.35
C SER A 250 21.95 -1.55 -4.63
N THR A 251 22.93 -2.16 -5.27
CA THR A 251 24.10 -1.45 -5.80
C THR A 251 23.71 -0.67 -7.06
N ALA A 252 24.58 0.24 -7.52
CA ALA A 252 24.37 1.04 -8.72
C ALA A 252 24.13 0.21 -10.00
N ASP A 253 24.70 -1.00 -10.06
CA ASP A 253 24.51 -1.98 -11.13
C ASP A 253 23.24 -2.85 -10.96
N GLY A 254 22.39 -2.53 -9.96
CA GLY A 254 21.11 -3.21 -9.71
C GLY A 254 21.23 -4.57 -9.02
N ARG A 255 22.34 -4.87 -8.36
CA ARG A 255 22.52 -6.06 -7.55
C ARG A 255 21.81 -5.93 -6.21
N LEU A 256 20.96 -6.91 -5.87
CA LEU A 256 20.28 -6.95 -4.57
C LEU A 256 21.30 -7.24 -3.43
N LEU A 257 21.18 -6.44 -2.37
CA LEU A 257 21.95 -6.59 -1.14
C LEU A 257 21.04 -7.14 -0.03
N THR A 258 21.53 -8.17 0.66
CA THR A 258 20.91 -8.68 1.88
C THR A 258 21.03 -7.66 3.00
N LEU A 259 20.25 -7.78 4.07
CA LEU A 259 20.33 -6.88 5.24
C LEU A 259 21.73 -6.78 5.85
N GLU A 260 22.49 -7.87 5.79
CA GLU A 260 23.87 -7.94 6.27
C GLU A 260 24.85 -7.19 5.35
N GLU A 261 24.55 -7.16 4.04
CA GLU A 261 25.38 -6.50 3.02
C GLU A 261 25.05 -5.00 2.87
N GLN A 262 23.95 -4.50 3.47
CA GLN A 262 23.51 -3.12 3.33
C GLN A 262 24.38 -2.15 4.14
N ASP A 263 24.76 -1.04 3.51
CA ASP A 263 25.34 0.11 4.20
C ASP A 263 24.24 0.90 4.94
N ARG A 264 24.25 0.79 6.26
CA ARG A 264 23.26 1.43 7.13
C ARG A 264 23.39 2.96 7.18
N SER A 265 24.53 3.52 6.76
CA SER A 265 24.69 4.97 6.65
C SER A 265 23.78 5.60 5.59
N LEU A 266 23.35 4.79 4.61
CA LEU A 266 22.40 5.18 3.57
C LEU A 266 20.92 5.10 4.02
N TRP A 267 20.66 4.60 5.23
CA TRP A 267 19.31 4.48 5.74
C TRP A 267 18.81 5.86 6.21
N ARG A 268 17.57 6.18 5.87
CA ARG A 268 16.95 7.49 6.15
C ARG A 268 16.56 7.60 7.61
N GLN A 269 17.38 8.30 8.39
CA GLN A 269 17.23 8.42 9.84
C GLN A 269 15.90 9.06 10.26
N GLU A 270 15.39 10.04 9.51
CA GLU A 270 14.10 10.67 9.80
C GLU A 270 12.95 9.65 9.80
N GLN A 271 12.93 8.75 8.81
CA GLN A 271 11.91 7.69 8.73
C GLN A 271 12.08 6.64 9.83
N ILE A 272 13.31 6.36 10.24
CA ILE A 272 13.60 5.42 11.34
C ILE A 272 13.10 6.00 12.66
N VAL A 273 13.44 7.24 12.98
CA VAL A 273 13.01 7.91 14.22
C VAL A 273 11.48 7.98 14.30
N GLU A 274 10.82 8.39 13.21
CA GLU A 274 9.37 8.43 13.17
C GLU A 274 8.76 7.04 13.32
N GLY A 275 9.30 6.04 12.59
CA GLY A 275 8.82 4.66 12.65
C GLY A 275 8.93 4.05 14.03
N ILE A 276 10.07 4.21 14.73
CA ILE A 276 10.28 3.73 16.10
C ILE A 276 9.29 4.38 17.06
N ALA A 277 9.12 5.70 17.00
CA ALA A 277 8.18 6.41 17.86
C ALA A 277 6.72 5.93 17.66
N LEU A 278 6.34 5.60 16.43
CA LEU A 278 5.02 5.01 16.13
C LEU A 278 4.89 3.59 16.70
N VAL A 279 5.94 2.75 16.62
CA VAL A 279 5.97 1.40 17.20
C VAL A 279 5.78 1.47 18.71
N GLU A 280 6.55 2.32 19.41
CA GLU A 280 6.45 2.50 20.85
C GLU A 280 5.03 2.92 21.28
N ARG A 281 4.44 3.88 20.58
CA ARG A 281 3.05 4.32 20.82
C ARG A 281 2.04 3.21 20.58
N ALA A 282 2.23 2.42 19.52
CA ALA A 282 1.34 1.31 19.20
C ALA A 282 1.40 0.20 20.26
N LEU A 283 2.61 -0.19 20.67
CA LEU A 283 2.82 -1.25 21.68
C LEU A 283 2.32 -0.85 23.08
N GLY A 284 2.33 0.43 23.40
CA GLY A 284 1.77 0.95 24.67
C GLY A 284 0.27 0.68 24.87
N ARG A 285 -0.47 0.30 23.81
CA ARG A 285 -1.93 0.06 23.83
C ARG A 285 -2.35 -1.36 24.26
N ARG A 286 -1.43 -2.28 24.52
CA ARG A 286 -1.65 -3.66 25.02
C ARG A 286 -2.64 -4.54 24.23
N ASN A 287 -3.01 -4.15 23.01
CA ASN A 287 -3.81 -4.95 22.07
C ASN A 287 -2.93 -5.28 20.88
N PHE A 288 -2.25 -6.41 20.91
CA PHE A 288 -1.23 -6.76 19.95
C PHE A 288 -1.84 -7.36 18.69
N GLY A 289 -1.58 -6.72 17.55
CA GLY A 289 -1.97 -7.20 16.24
C GLY A 289 -0.77 -7.51 15.34
N PRO A 290 -1.02 -8.04 14.14
CA PRO A 290 0.04 -8.50 13.24
C PRO A 290 0.97 -7.37 12.75
N TYR A 291 0.45 -6.18 12.46
CA TYR A 291 1.30 -5.07 12.01
C TYR A 291 2.18 -4.54 13.14
N GLN A 292 1.70 -4.54 14.40
CA GLN A 292 2.52 -4.15 15.56
C GLN A 292 3.74 -5.07 15.69
N MET A 293 3.55 -6.39 15.55
CA MET A 293 4.65 -7.34 15.65
C MET A 293 5.63 -7.20 14.47
N GLN A 294 5.12 -7.04 13.25
CA GLN A 294 5.97 -6.85 12.07
C GLN A 294 6.75 -5.53 12.14
N ALA A 295 6.11 -4.44 12.59
CA ALA A 295 6.76 -3.16 12.77
C ALA A 295 7.82 -3.19 13.86
N ALA A 296 7.56 -3.89 14.99
CA ALA A 296 8.54 -4.09 16.04
C ALA A 296 9.77 -4.88 15.55
N ILE A 297 9.58 -5.93 14.76
CA ILE A 297 10.70 -6.66 14.14
C ILE A 297 11.52 -5.73 13.23
N ALA A 298 10.85 -4.91 12.41
CA ALA A 298 11.52 -3.94 11.56
C ALA A 298 12.28 -2.87 12.36
N ALA A 299 11.74 -2.44 13.51
CA ALA A 299 12.39 -1.50 14.42
C ALA A 299 13.67 -2.07 15.02
N VAL A 300 13.66 -3.32 15.51
CA VAL A 300 14.87 -3.99 16.03
C VAL A 300 15.98 -4.02 14.98
N HIS A 301 15.67 -4.27 13.71
CA HIS A 301 16.65 -4.18 12.65
C HIS A 301 17.17 -2.75 12.40
N ALA A 302 16.28 -1.75 12.54
CA ALA A 302 16.63 -0.35 12.27
C ALA A 302 17.44 0.30 13.41
N GLU A 303 17.25 -0.14 14.65
CA GLU A 303 17.99 0.35 15.83
C GLU A 303 19.43 -0.15 15.89
N ALA A 304 19.71 -1.34 15.36
CA ALA A 304 21.05 -1.89 15.34
C ALA A 304 21.95 -1.07 14.41
N ARG A 305 23.11 -0.63 14.89
CA ARG A 305 24.10 0.17 14.12
C ARG A 305 24.79 -0.65 13.04
N THR A 306 24.98 -1.93 13.31
CA THR A 306 25.56 -2.90 12.38
C THR A 306 24.71 -4.16 12.32
N ALA A 307 24.87 -4.97 11.29
CA ALA A 307 24.16 -6.24 11.16
C ALA A 307 24.48 -7.21 12.32
N ALA A 308 25.71 -7.15 12.85
CA ALA A 308 26.15 -7.98 13.96
C ALA A 308 25.50 -7.61 15.30
N GLU A 309 25.07 -6.35 15.47
CA GLU A 309 24.38 -5.85 16.68
C GLU A 309 22.87 -6.11 16.69
N THR A 310 22.33 -6.75 15.64
CA THR A 310 20.90 -7.06 15.56
C THR A 310 20.50 -8.02 16.69
N ASP A 311 19.51 -7.64 17.52
CA ASP A 311 19.00 -8.51 18.57
C ASP A 311 18.06 -9.59 18.02
N TRP A 312 18.68 -10.65 17.53
CA TRP A 312 17.96 -11.80 16.96
C TRP A 312 17.11 -12.54 17.99
N LYS A 313 17.46 -12.47 19.28
CA LYS A 313 16.68 -13.08 20.36
C LYS A 313 15.35 -12.35 20.54
N GLN A 314 15.39 -11.02 20.53
CA GLN A 314 14.18 -10.20 20.55
C GLN A 314 13.33 -10.45 19.31
N ILE A 315 13.93 -10.52 18.12
CA ILE A 315 13.24 -10.82 16.85
C ILE A 315 12.55 -12.19 16.93
N ALA A 316 13.22 -13.23 17.42
CA ALA A 316 12.60 -14.55 17.59
C ALA A 316 11.38 -14.49 18.52
N GLY A 317 11.49 -13.78 19.65
CA GLY A 317 10.35 -13.55 20.55
C GLY A 317 9.17 -12.85 19.89
N LEU A 318 9.43 -11.83 19.07
CA LEU A 318 8.40 -11.11 18.32
C LEU A 318 7.74 -12.00 17.24
N TYR A 319 8.50 -12.87 16.57
CA TYR A 319 7.92 -13.85 15.63
C TYR A 319 7.03 -14.88 16.34
N VAL A 320 7.36 -15.32 17.56
CA VAL A 320 6.48 -16.18 18.36
C VAL A 320 5.15 -15.47 18.65
N MET A 321 5.19 -14.18 18.97
CA MET A 321 3.96 -13.40 19.16
C MET A 321 3.19 -13.21 17.85
N LEU A 322 3.87 -12.93 16.74
CA LEU A 322 3.27 -12.78 15.42
C LEU A 322 2.56 -14.08 15.00
N GLN A 323 3.17 -15.24 15.25
CA GLN A 323 2.58 -16.55 14.94
C GLN A 323 1.28 -16.79 15.69
N ARG A 324 1.11 -16.24 16.91
CA ARG A 324 -0.14 -16.32 17.66
C ARG A 324 -1.23 -15.42 17.06
N CYS A 325 -0.85 -14.24 16.56
CA CYS A 325 -1.80 -13.29 15.95
C CYS A 325 -2.17 -13.69 14.52
N GLN A 326 -1.21 -14.21 13.77
CA GLN A 326 -1.34 -14.54 12.34
C GLN A 326 -0.55 -15.82 12.00
N PRO A 327 -1.09 -17.00 12.32
CA PRO A 327 -0.45 -18.27 11.96
C PRO A 327 -0.22 -18.36 10.45
N SER A 328 1.02 -18.63 10.04
CA SER A 328 1.38 -18.76 8.63
C SER A 328 2.68 -19.55 8.48
N PRO A 329 2.80 -20.44 7.47
CA PRO A 329 4.05 -21.13 7.18
C PRO A 329 5.22 -20.16 6.92
N VAL A 330 4.96 -19.00 6.33
CA VAL A 330 5.97 -17.95 6.10
C VAL A 330 6.42 -17.31 7.42
N VAL A 331 5.51 -17.06 8.36
CA VAL A 331 5.87 -16.57 9.69
C VAL A 331 6.73 -17.61 10.43
N SER A 332 6.37 -18.89 10.35
CA SER A 332 7.14 -20.00 10.93
C SER A 332 8.53 -20.12 10.33
N LEU A 333 8.66 -19.93 9.01
CA LEU A 333 9.95 -19.90 8.32
C LEU A 333 10.85 -18.76 8.83
N ASN A 334 10.29 -17.56 8.94
CA ASN A 334 11.04 -16.40 9.45
C ASN A 334 11.42 -16.57 10.92
N LEU A 335 10.54 -17.17 11.74
CA LEU A 335 10.87 -17.56 13.11
C LEU A 335 12.08 -18.53 13.13
N ALA A 336 12.07 -19.54 12.28
CA ALA A 336 13.17 -20.51 12.20
C ALA A 336 14.50 -19.84 11.83
N VAL A 337 14.49 -18.87 10.92
CA VAL A 337 15.69 -18.06 10.60
C VAL A 337 16.13 -17.23 11.81
N ALA A 338 15.21 -16.59 12.52
CA ALA A 338 15.55 -15.80 13.72
C ALA A 338 16.13 -16.70 14.83
N VAL A 339 15.60 -17.91 15.01
CA VAL A 339 16.15 -18.91 15.95
C VAL A 339 17.53 -19.38 15.50
N ALA A 340 17.74 -19.59 14.19
CA ALA A 340 19.08 -19.94 13.66
C ALA A 340 20.14 -18.89 14.02
N MET A 341 19.77 -17.61 13.94
CA MET A 341 20.67 -16.50 14.22
C MET A 341 20.87 -16.24 15.71
N SER A 342 19.92 -16.61 16.58
CA SER A 342 19.97 -16.35 18.01
C SER A 342 20.44 -17.56 18.85
N GLU A 343 20.11 -18.78 18.42
CA GLU A 343 20.30 -19.99 19.20
C GLU A 343 21.16 -21.05 18.51
N GLY A 344 21.53 -20.84 17.27
CA GLY A 344 22.41 -21.69 16.47
C GLY A 344 21.79 -22.22 15.18
N LEU A 345 22.65 -22.36 14.17
CA LEU A 345 22.24 -22.68 12.80
C LEU A 345 21.56 -24.06 12.70
N GLU A 346 22.03 -25.05 13.45
CA GLU A 346 21.48 -26.41 13.48
C GLU A 346 20.04 -26.42 13.94
N ARG A 347 19.73 -25.64 14.99
CA ARG A 347 18.36 -25.56 15.55
C ARG A 347 17.40 -24.93 14.54
N GLY A 348 17.80 -23.81 13.93
CA GLY A 348 16.99 -23.18 12.90
C GLY A 348 16.78 -24.04 11.66
N LEU A 349 17.83 -24.75 11.21
CA LEU A 349 17.73 -25.68 10.09
C LEU A 349 16.76 -26.83 10.37
N ALA A 350 16.82 -27.40 11.57
CA ALA A 350 15.88 -28.47 11.97
C ALA A 350 14.42 -27.99 11.95
N MET A 351 14.16 -26.75 12.36
CA MET A 351 12.82 -26.13 12.26
C MET A 351 12.40 -25.94 10.80
N ILE A 352 13.29 -25.46 9.92
CA ILE A 352 13.01 -25.31 8.48
C ILE A 352 12.71 -26.66 7.84
N ASP A 353 13.50 -27.70 8.12
CA ASP A 353 13.30 -29.05 7.58
C ASP A 353 11.96 -29.65 8.05
N SER A 354 11.58 -29.41 9.31
CA SER A 354 10.27 -29.81 9.84
C SER A 354 9.10 -29.13 9.12
N LEU A 355 9.23 -27.84 8.80
CA LEU A 355 8.21 -27.11 8.01
C LEU A 355 8.08 -27.66 6.58
N GLY A 356 9.20 -28.07 5.98
CA GLY A 356 9.23 -28.70 4.66
C GLY A 356 8.54 -30.06 4.61
N ALA A 357 8.51 -30.82 5.70
CA ALA A 357 7.88 -32.13 5.76
C ALA A 357 6.35 -32.06 5.50
N GLY A 358 5.72 -30.89 5.72
CA GLY A 358 4.30 -30.66 5.42
C GLY A 358 4.00 -30.34 3.95
N GLY A 359 5.00 -30.08 3.11
CA GLY A 359 4.85 -29.76 1.68
C GLY A 359 4.27 -28.38 1.36
N GLU A 360 3.80 -27.62 2.33
CA GLU A 360 3.14 -26.33 2.13
C GLU A 360 4.08 -25.26 1.55
N LEU A 361 5.37 -25.38 1.79
CA LEU A 361 6.40 -24.44 1.34
C LEU A 361 7.20 -24.94 0.13
N ASP A 362 6.90 -26.11 -0.44
CA ASP A 362 7.68 -26.69 -1.54
C ASP A 362 7.72 -25.81 -2.79
N SER A 363 6.63 -25.07 -3.07
CA SER A 363 6.56 -24.12 -4.17
C SER A 363 7.04 -22.71 -3.82
N TYR A 364 7.48 -22.47 -2.58
CA TYR A 364 7.90 -21.17 -2.12
C TYR A 364 9.42 -21.01 -2.20
N HIS A 365 9.91 -20.30 -3.20
CA HIS A 365 11.34 -20.14 -3.49
C HIS A 365 12.17 -19.61 -2.31
N LEU A 366 11.59 -18.73 -1.45
CA LEU A 366 12.29 -18.20 -0.28
C LEU A 366 12.51 -19.25 0.82
N TYR A 367 11.68 -20.29 0.89
CA TYR A 367 11.92 -21.44 1.76
C TYR A 367 13.24 -22.14 1.38
N HIS A 368 13.42 -22.43 0.11
CA HIS A 368 14.64 -23.06 -0.41
C HIS A 368 15.86 -22.13 -0.27
N ALA A 369 15.69 -20.83 -0.47
CA ALA A 369 16.77 -19.85 -0.29
C ALA A 369 17.21 -19.74 1.18
N ALA A 370 16.27 -19.68 2.13
CA ALA A 370 16.57 -19.65 3.57
C ALA A 370 17.27 -20.92 4.03
N ARG A 371 16.77 -22.10 3.62
CA ARG A 371 17.41 -23.38 3.89
C ARG A 371 18.85 -23.43 3.34
N ALA A 372 19.03 -22.99 2.11
CA ALA A 372 20.32 -22.95 1.44
C ALA A 372 21.31 -22.02 2.15
N ASP A 373 20.87 -20.85 2.62
CA ASP A 373 21.77 -19.92 3.33
C ASP A 373 22.25 -20.49 4.66
N LEU A 374 21.37 -21.14 5.45
CA LEU A 374 21.80 -21.82 6.68
C LEU A 374 22.81 -22.95 6.40
N LEU A 375 22.52 -23.79 5.41
CA LEU A 375 23.44 -24.87 5.00
C LEU A 375 24.82 -24.34 4.56
N ARG A 376 24.82 -23.26 3.79
CA ARG A 376 26.06 -22.58 3.35
C ARG A 376 26.87 -22.06 4.55
N ARG A 377 26.21 -21.42 5.52
CA ARG A 377 26.84 -20.91 6.75
C ARG A 377 27.43 -22.04 7.61
N MET A 378 26.82 -23.22 7.53
CA MET A 378 27.33 -24.45 8.20
C MET A 378 28.45 -25.17 7.40
N GLY A 379 28.83 -24.69 6.21
CA GLY A 379 29.78 -25.35 5.34
C GLY A 379 29.23 -26.57 4.59
N ARG A 380 27.92 -26.86 4.68
CA ARG A 380 27.25 -27.97 3.97
C ARG A 380 26.94 -27.57 2.51
N ASN A 381 28.03 -27.30 1.75
CA ASN A 381 27.96 -26.63 0.45
C ASN A 381 27.18 -27.44 -0.61
N ARG A 382 27.24 -28.78 -0.60
CA ARG A 382 26.51 -29.63 -1.55
C ARG A 382 24.98 -29.47 -1.37
N GLU A 383 24.53 -29.55 -0.15
CA GLU A 383 23.10 -29.44 0.17
C GLU A 383 22.59 -28.01 -0.01
N ALA A 384 23.43 -27.01 0.27
CA ALA A 384 23.15 -25.62 -0.03
C ALA A 384 22.92 -25.40 -1.54
N LEU A 385 23.81 -25.98 -2.37
CA LEU A 385 23.70 -25.91 -3.83
C LEU A 385 22.37 -26.49 -4.34
N GLU A 386 22.04 -27.70 -3.87
CA GLU A 386 20.78 -28.37 -4.23
C GLU A 386 19.55 -27.50 -3.86
N SER A 387 19.56 -26.87 -2.67
CA SER A 387 18.49 -26.01 -2.19
C SER A 387 18.40 -24.69 -3.00
N TYR A 388 19.53 -24.04 -3.31
CA TYR A 388 19.54 -22.85 -4.18
C TYR A 388 19.03 -23.16 -5.59
N GLN A 389 19.38 -24.32 -6.16
CA GLN A 389 18.87 -24.74 -7.48
C GLN A 389 17.35 -24.92 -7.48
N ARG A 390 16.77 -25.50 -6.42
CA ARG A 390 15.32 -25.57 -6.27
C ARG A 390 14.66 -24.19 -6.19
N GLY A 391 15.23 -23.29 -5.37
CA GLY A 391 14.76 -21.91 -5.29
C GLY A 391 14.85 -21.19 -6.64
N LEU A 392 15.93 -21.39 -7.39
CA LEU A 392 16.14 -20.83 -8.72
C LEU A 392 15.06 -21.28 -9.72
N ALA A 393 14.66 -22.55 -9.68
CA ALA A 393 13.64 -23.10 -10.56
C ALA A 393 12.23 -22.54 -10.29
N LEU A 394 11.99 -22.04 -9.09
CA LEU A 394 10.68 -21.56 -8.64
C LEU A 394 10.50 -20.03 -8.77
N THR A 395 11.58 -19.27 -8.92
CA THR A 395 11.50 -17.81 -9.02
C THR A 395 11.45 -17.33 -10.46
N THR A 396 10.57 -16.35 -10.72
CA THR A 396 10.47 -15.66 -12.03
C THR A 396 11.06 -14.25 -11.99
N ASN A 397 11.41 -13.78 -10.81
CA ASN A 397 11.88 -12.46 -10.53
C ASN A 397 13.35 -12.27 -10.98
N ALA A 398 13.59 -11.33 -11.90
CA ALA A 398 14.92 -11.14 -12.51
C ALA A 398 16.02 -10.78 -11.49
N VAL A 399 15.69 -10.06 -10.40
CA VAL A 399 16.67 -9.66 -9.38
C VAL A 399 16.96 -10.84 -8.45
N GLU A 400 15.98 -11.59 -8.05
CA GLU A 400 16.13 -12.81 -7.25
C GLU A 400 16.86 -13.90 -8.03
N LEU A 401 16.56 -14.06 -9.33
CA LEU A 401 17.30 -14.95 -10.23
C LEU A 401 18.79 -14.61 -10.24
N ARG A 402 19.16 -13.32 -10.35
CA ARG A 402 20.56 -12.88 -10.30
C ARG A 402 21.21 -13.17 -8.96
N TYR A 403 20.49 -12.93 -7.86
CA TYR A 403 20.97 -13.23 -6.51
C TYR A 403 21.24 -14.72 -6.33
N LEU A 404 20.28 -15.59 -6.67
CA LEU A 404 20.43 -17.05 -6.52
C LEU A 404 21.54 -17.60 -7.41
N ARG A 405 21.66 -17.14 -8.66
CA ARG A 405 22.76 -17.52 -9.56
C ARG A 405 24.13 -17.12 -9.00
N ARG A 406 24.25 -15.95 -8.40
CA ARG A 406 25.47 -15.52 -7.73
C ARG A 406 25.84 -16.47 -6.59
N ARG A 407 24.87 -16.79 -5.69
CA ARG A 407 25.11 -17.72 -4.57
C ARG A 407 25.52 -19.12 -5.04
N ILE A 408 24.91 -19.59 -6.10
CA ILE A 408 25.32 -20.86 -6.74
C ILE A 408 26.74 -20.78 -7.27
N ALA A 409 27.12 -19.71 -7.97
CA ALA A 409 28.48 -19.54 -8.52
C ALA A 409 29.54 -19.46 -7.42
N GLU A 410 29.24 -18.77 -6.29
CA GLU A 410 30.15 -18.71 -5.12
C GLU A 410 30.43 -20.09 -4.51
N LEU A 411 29.48 -21.02 -4.56
CA LEU A 411 29.62 -22.38 -4.05
C LEU A 411 30.33 -23.34 -5.03
N THR A 412 30.17 -23.08 -6.34
CA THR A 412 30.79 -23.94 -7.39
C THR A 412 32.22 -23.54 -7.70
N HIS A 413 32.57 -22.27 -7.47
CA HIS A 413 33.91 -21.74 -7.69
C HIS A 413 34.42 -20.99 -6.45
N PRO A 414 34.72 -21.70 -5.34
CA PRO A 414 35.30 -21.06 -4.16
C PRO A 414 36.62 -20.42 -4.53
N ARG A 415 36.76 -19.09 -4.25
CA ARG A 415 38.00 -18.33 -4.46
C ARG A 415 39.10 -18.77 -3.53
#